data_c54a8c518fd6bd7aa4eae1b57483e679
#
_entry.id   c54a8c518fd6bd7aa4eae1b57483e679
#
_cell.length_a   1.000
_cell.length_b   1.000
_cell.length_c   1.000
_cell.angle_alpha   90.00
_cell.angle_beta   90.00
_cell.angle_gamma   90.00
#
_symmetry.space_group_name_H-M   'P 1'
#
loop_
_entity.id
_entity.type
_entity.pdbx_description
1 polymer ?
#
loop_
_entity_poly.entity_id
_entity_poly.type
_entity_poly.pdbx_seq_one_letter_code
_entity_poly.pdbx_strand_id
1 'polypeptide(L)'
;MNRPPTRLERQQRLKTRALPLLAVAFVAFVAGAIKGCPGDPNRTAAENYVSAWGEHDFEKMHGLLSTKSQEAIPLERFQERYESAESTATLESVEGGEAQGDEINAQVPVTATTLAFGQIEQPMEFTFGSDGIAFRNDLLFPGLELDETLTRTTKLPRRASILANNGQEMAKGPSLAREYPLGDAMIDVTGTIGSAPEDDLTAETQGFDAGEPVGISGLELAYNGRLAGKPGGTLFAKPIDGGAEGEGRELGTGEPAPAEPLKTTIDPVLQDASVSNLAGRLGGVAVLDARNGQIRALAGQAYSILRPPGSTMKIVTATAGLEDKQVTMDEEFEYATSGVADGREIANAHDEVCGGTFVQSFAASCNSVFAPLAMKIGEESFTDTAEDFGFNRPPQVWNEAGLAAIDPPVPTVPQPGEYNNELGV
;
A
#
# COMPACT_ATOMS: atom_id res chain seq x y z
N MET A 1 -43.78 5.45 -11.98
CA MET A 1 -44.38 6.48 -11.13
C MET A 1 -43.54 6.63 -9.86
N ASN A 2 -42.74 7.67 -9.77
CA ASN A 2 -41.88 7.92 -8.61
C ASN A 2 -42.73 8.47 -7.45
N ARG A 3 -42.80 7.72 -6.36
CA ARG A 3 -43.48 8.12 -5.14
C ARG A 3 -42.71 9.29 -4.48
N PRO A 4 -43.37 10.39 -4.11
CA PRO A 4 -42.69 11.51 -3.45
C PRO A 4 -42.12 11.05 -2.09
N PRO A 5 -40.89 11.51 -1.71
CA PRO A 5 -40.24 11.08 -0.47
C PRO A 5 -41.02 11.51 0.76
N THR A 6 -41.10 10.63 1.74
CA THR A 6 -41.78 10.87 3.02
C THR A 6 -41.05 11.94 3.86
N ARG A 7 -41.71 12.50 4.89
CA ARG A 7 -41.16 13.54 5.76
C ARG A 7 -39.90 13.08 6.51
N LEU A 8 -39.81 11.79 6.85
CA LEU A 8 -38.66 11.15 7.47
C LEU A 8 -37.48 11.00 6.48
N GLU A 9 -37.76 10.60 5.24
CA GLU A 9 -36.74 10.50 4.19
C GLU A 9 -36.18 11.87 3.78
N ARG A 10 -37.02 12.95 3.84
CA ARG A 10 -36.54 14.32 3.64
C ARG A 10 -35.65 14.79 4.79
N GLN A 11 -35.98 14.46 6.05
CA GLN A 11 -35.15 14.79 7.21
C GLN A 11 -33.81 14.01 7.21
N GLN A 12 -33.81 12.74 6.82
CA GLN A 12 -32.56 11.97 6.67
C GLN A 12 -31.68 12.52 5.53
N ARG A 13 -32.26 12.86 4.37
CA ARG A 13 -31.53 13.50 3.28
C ARG A 13 -30.96 14.88 3.64
N LEU A 14 -31.67 15.64 4.47
CA LEU A 14 -31.15 16.90 4.98
C LEU A 14 -29.96 16.71 5.91
N LYS A 15 -30.03 15.73 6.83
CA LYS A 15 -28.96 15.47 7.78
C LYS A 15 -27.72 14.82 7.15
N THR A 16 -27.90 13.91 6.18
CA THR A 16 -26.79 13.12 5.62
C THR A 16 -26.16 13.74 4.37
N ARG A 17 -26.84 14.65 3.67
CA ARG A 17 -26.32 15.26 2.43
C ARG A 17 -26.29 16.79 2.44
N ALA A 18 -27.30 17.46 2.99
CA ALA A 18 -27.35 18.91 2.96
C ALA A 18 -26.55 19.56 4.10
N LEU A 19 -26.57 19.01 5.32
CA LEU A 19 -25.78 19.53 6.44
C LEU A 19 -24.25 19.45 6.22
N PRO A 20 -23.67 18.35 5.72
CA PRO A 20 -22.25 18.33 5.39
C PRO A 20 -21.87 19.29 4.26
N LEU A 21 -22.72 19.40 3.21
CA LEU A 21 -22.51 20.35 2.11
C LEU A 21 -22.66 21.81 2.55
N LEU A 22 -23.57 22.10 3.47
CA LEU A 22 -23.72 23.44 4.06
C LEU A 22 -22.53 23.75 5.00
N ALA A 23 -22.01 22.80 5.74
CA ALA A 23 -20.80 22.97 6.54
C ALA A 23 -19.58 23.27 5.66
N VAL A 24 -19.38 22.50 4.59
CA VAL A 24 -18.32 22.77 3.61
C VAL A 24 -18.51 24.11 2.88
N ALA A 25 -19.74 24.46 2.52
CA ALA A 25 -20.05 25.76 1.89
C ALA A 25 -19.88 26.93 2.86
N PHE A 26 -20.17 26.74 4.16
CA PHE A 26 -19.96 27.75 5.19
C PHE A 26 -18.46 27.96 5.47
N VAL A 27 -17.67 26.89 5.54
CA VAL A 27 -16.21 26.98 5.65
C VAL A 27 -15.62 27.65 4.41
N ALA A 28 -16.06 27.29 3.20
CA ALA A 28 -15.63 27.94 1.96
C ALA A 28 -16.08 29.40 1.86
N PHE A 29 -17.25 29.78 2.42
CA PHE A 29 -17.73 31.15 2.44
C PHE A 29 -16.98 32.00 3.46
N VAL A 30 -16.67 31.46 4.64
CA VAL A 30 -15.84 32.13 5.65
C VAL A 30 -14.42 32.34 5.13
N ALA A 31 -13.82 31.30 4.47
CA ALA A 31 -12.51 31.41 3.81
C ALA A 31 -12.52 32.40 2.61
N GLY A 32 -13.66 32.60 1.95
CA GLY A 32 -13.81 33.54 0.82
C GLY A 32 -14.08 34.99 1.22
N ALA A 33 -14.52 35.26 2.44
CA ALA A 33 -14.93 36.63 2.89
C ALA A 33 -13.76 37.46 3.49
N ILE A 34 -12.56 36.86 3.69
CA ILE A 34 -11.41 37.55 4.30
C ILE A 34 -10.32 37.88 3.23
N LYS A 35 -10.72 38.18 2.01
CA LYS A 35 -9.83 38.82 1.03
C LYS A 35 -10.02 40.34 1.04
N GLY A 36 -9.33 41.03 1.99
CA GLY A 36 -9.49 42.47 2.04
C GLY A 36 -8.54 43.30 2.89
N CYS A 37 -7.64 42.66 3.70
CA CYS A 37 -6.49 43.37 4.29
C CYS A 37 -5.22 42.59 3.99
N PRO A 38 -4.10 43.23 3.68
CA PRO A 38 -2.81 42.51 3.67
C PRO A 38 -2.60 42.04 5.10
N GLY A 39 -2.73 40.72 5.34
CA GLY A 39 -2.46 40.11 6.63
C GLY A 39 -1.01 40.39 7.02
N ASP A 40 -0.74 40.44 8.31
CA ASP A 40 0.62 40.50 8.81
C ASP A 40 1.43 39.36 8.15
N PRO A 41 2.54 39.67 7.45
CA PRO A 41 3.33 38.68 6.72
C PRO A 41 3.83 37.55 7.63
N ASN A 42 4.08 37.83 8.91
CA ASN A 42 4.53 36.83 9.88
C ASN A 42 3.41 35.86 10.28
N ARG A 43 2.18 36.35 10.48
CA ARG A 43 1.02 35.48 10.69
C ARG A 43 0.76 34.57 9.48
N THR A 44 0.82 35.15 8.28
CA THR A 44 0.66 34.38 7.05
C THR A 44 1.78 33.31 6.89
N ALA A 45 3.01 33.64 7.28
CA ALA A 45 4.11 32.67 7.26
C ALA A 45 3.90 31.53 8.26
N ALA A 46 3.40 31.79 9.47
CA ALA A 46 3.06 30.78 10.46
C ALA A 46 1.91 29.87 9.99
N GLU A 47 0.86 30.44 9.41
CA GLU A 47 -0.25 29.64 8.81
C GLU A 47 0.23 28.79 7.66
N ASN A 48 1.06 29.34 6.76
CA ASN A 48 1.65 28.59 5.65
C ASN A 48 2.56 27.46 6.12
N TYR A 49 3.29 27.65 7.24
CA TYR A 49 4.13 26.62 7.82
C TYR A 49 3.31 25.42 8.29
N VAL A 50 2.22 25.66 9.05
CA VAL A 50 1.33 24.59 9.52
C VAL A 50 0.60 23.92 8.35
N SER A 51 0.16 24.70 7.34
CA SER A 51 -0.46 24.15 6.14
C SER A 51 0.50 23.27 5.36
N ALA A 52 1.75 23.69 5.18
CA ALA A 52 2.79 22.91 4.51
C ALA A 52 3.11 21.63 5.29
N TRP A 53 3.09 21.67 6.63
CA TRP A 53 3.22 20.48 7.45
C TRP A 53 2.07 19.49 7.20
N GLY A 54 0.81 19.94 7.17
CA GLY A 54 -0.34 19.08 6.84
C GLY A 54 -0.30 18.48 5.44
N GLU A 55 0.46 19.11 4.53
CA GLU A 55 0.73 18.62 3.15
C GLU A 55 2.00 17.76 3.05
N HIS A 56 2.77 17.59 4.14
CA HIS A 56 4.12 16.98 4.20
C HIS A 56 5.13 17.67 3.26
N ASP A 57 4.93 18.96 2.98
CA ASP A 57 5.85 19.77 2.16
C ASP A 57 6.98 20.35 3.02
N PHE A 58 7.91 19.48 3.44
CA PHE A 58 9.04 19.85 4.30
C PHE A 58 9.99 20.87 3.63
N GLU A 59 10.08 20.86 2.31
CA GLU A 59 10.87 21.84 1.56
C GLU A 59 10.28 23.25 1.73
N LYS A 60 8.97 23.38 1.58
CA LYS A 60 8.25 24.65 1.79
C LYS A 60 8.33 25.10 3.26
N MET A 61 8.16 24.19 4.23
CA MET A 61 8.32 24.49 5.65
C MET A 61 9.72 25.03 5.93
N HIS A 62 10.77 24.34 5.47
CA HIS A 62 12.15 24.73 5.65
C HIS A 62 12.47 26.08 4.97
N GLY A 63 11.88 26.33 3.80
CA GLY A 63 11.99 27.60 3.07
C GLY A 63 11.39 28.81 3.81
N LEU A 64 10.44 28.60 4.76
CA LEU A 64 9.86 29.64 5.60
C LEU A 64 10.73 29.97 6.85
N LEU A 65 11.75 29.17 7.13
CA LEU A 65 12.67 29.42 8.23
C LEU A 65 13.63 30.61 7.94
N SER A 66 14.07 31.25 8.98
CA SER A 66 15.15 32.25 8.86
C SER A 66 16.45 31.63 8.33
N THR A 67 17.28 32.40 7.62
CA THR A 67 18.56 31.95 7.09
C THR A 67 19.41 31.28 8.18
N LYS A 68 19.44 31.87 9.37
CA LYS A 68 20.16 31.31 10.52
C LYS A 68 19.65 29.93 10.92
N SER A 69 18.33 29.69 10.84
CA SER A 69 17.75 28.41 11.17
C SER A 69 18.00 27.35 10.07
N GLN A 70 17.95 27.77 8.80
CA GLN A 70 18.28 26.88 7.66
C GLN A 70 19.76 26.44 7.69
N GLU A 71 20.67 27.33 8.05
CA GLU A 71 22.09 27.00 8.22
C GLU A 71 22.33 26.07 9.43
N ALA A 72 21.54 26.23 10.50
CA ALA A 72 21.67 25.41 11.72
C ALA A 72 21.10 23.99 11.57
N ILE A 73 20.06 23.84 10.76
CA ILE A 73 19.43 22.53 10.49
C ILE A 73 19.21 22.37 8.98
N PRO A 74 20.04 21.56 8.28
CA PRO A 74 19.81 21.20 6.87
C PRO A 74 18.46 20.53 6.65
N LEU A 75 17.90 20.68 5.44
CA LEU A 75 16.57 20.15 5.06
C LEU A 75 16.40 18.68 5.40
N GLU A 76 17.35 17.82 5.07
CA GLU A 76 17.31 16.38 5.35
C GLU A 76 17.11 16.12 6.85
N ARG A 77 17.91 16.78 7.70
CA ARG A 77 17.81 16.62 9.16
C ARG A 77 16.54 17.25 9.75
N PHE A 78 16.03 18.30 9.12
CA PHE A 78 14.76 18.91 9.47
C PHE A 78 13.61 17.93 9.21
N GLN A 79 13.59 17.32 8.04
CA GLN A 79 12.62 16.30 7.64
C GLN A 79 12.67 15.09 8.57
N GLU A 80 13.83 14.50 8.81
CA GLU A 80 14.01 13.36 9.75
C GLU A 80 13.40 13.64 11.12
N ARG A 81 13.56 14.86 11.64
CA ARG A 81 13.01 15.22 12.96
C ARG A 81 11.50 15.30 12.97
N TYR A 82 10.87 15.80 11.88
CA TYR A 82 9.43 15.81 11.74
C TYR A 82 8.89 14.37 11.58
N GLU A 83 9.48 13.59 10.71
CA GLU A 83 9.09 12.19 10.50
C GLU A 83 9.19 11.36 11.79
N SER A 84 10.22 11.58 12.59
CA SER A 84 10.35 10.94 13.90
C SER A 84 9.29 11.40 14.90
N ALA A 85 8.95 12.69 14.92
CA ALA A 85 7.89 13.21 15.78
C ALA A 85 6.52 12.69 15.35
N GLU A 86 6.22 12.69 14.05
CA GLU A 86 5.00 12.17 13.45
C GLU A 86 4.82 10.68 13.74
N SER A 87 5.89 9.90 13.58
CA SER A 87 5.90 8.47 13.89
C SER A 87 5.65 8.20 15.37
N THR A 88 6.35 8.92 16.27
CA THR A 88 6.14 8.81 17.72
C THR A 88 4.70 9.17 18.09
N ALA A 89 4.14 10.22 17.50
CA ALA A 89 2.77 10.64 17.73
C ALA A 89 1.72 9.80 17.00
N THR A 90 2.11 8.87 16.12
CA THR A 90 1.18 8.17 15.21
C THR A 90 0.27 9.13 14.45
N LEU A 91 0.86 10.20 13.90
CA LEU A 91 0.16 11.33 13.30
C LEU A 91 -0.57 10.91 12.01
N GLU A 92 -1.84 11.24 11.89
CA GLU A 92 -2.66 11.01 10.68
C GLU A 92 -2.91 12.31 9.90
N SER A 93 -3.09 13.44 10.62
CA SER A 93 -3.29 14.74 9.96
C SER A 93 -3.00 15.92 10.92
N VAL A 94 -2.67 17.04 10.31
CA VAL A 94 -2.48 18.33 11.00
C VAL A 94 -3.34 19.40 10.33
N GLU A 95 -4.09 20.14 11.14
CA GLU A 95 -4.90 21.26 10.69
C GLU A 95 -4.55 22.51 11.51
N GLY A 96 -4.29 23.64 10.83
CA GLY A 96 -4.05 24.94 11.45
C GLY A 96 -5.24 25.87 11.36
N GLY A 97 -5.46 26.68 12.43
CA GLY A 97 -6.41 27.78 12.43
C GLY A 97 -5.76 29.13 12.07
N GLU A 98 -6.52 30.21 12.24
CA GLU A 98 -6.02 31.58 11.99
C GLU A 98 -4.96 31.99 13.03
N ALA A 99 -3.84 32.51 12.55
CA ALA A 99 -2.75 32.99 13.40
C ALA A 99 -3.15 34.26 14.15
N GLN A 100 -2.76 34.31 15.42
CA GLN A 100 -2.89 35.50 16.28
C GLN A 100 -1.48 35.94 16.74
N GLY A 101 -1.28 37.19 17.04
CA GLY A 101 0.02 37.69 17.52
C GLY A 101 0.43 39.02 16.92
N ASP A 102 1.72 39.36 17.05
CA ASP A 102 2.34 40.62 16.62
C ASP A 102 3.47 40.38 15.61
N GLU A 103 4.25 41.42 15.30
CA GLU A 103 5.34 41.35 14.34
C GLU A 103 6.52 40.43 14.75
N ILE A 104 6.58 40.00 16.00
CA ILE A 104 7.69 39.21 16.55
C ILE A 104 7.25 37.77 16.84
N ASN A 105 6.01 37.60 17.29
CA ASN A 105 5.46 36.30 17.69
C ASN A 105 4.09 36.08 17.06
N ALA A 106 3.85 34.89 16.55
CA ALA A 106 2.55 34.42 16.13
C ALA A 106 2.21 33.10 16.82
N GLN A 107 0.93 32.93 17.12
CA GLN A 107 0.37 31.71 17.68
C GLN A 107 -0.67 31.16 16.72
N VAL A 108 -0.50 29.91 16.27
CA VAL A 108 -1.46 29.21 15.41
C VAL A 108 -2.14 28.11 16.23
N PRO A 109 -3.47 28.12 16.37
CA PRO A 109 -4.17 26.97 16.92
C PRO A 109 -3.98 25.77 15.99
N VAL A 110 -3.49 24.66 16.50
CA VAL A 110 -3.21 23.45 15.71
C VAL A 110 -3.96 22.28 16.30
N THR A 111 -4.60 21.50 15.43
CA THR A 111 -5.22 20.22 15.73
C THR A 111 -4.40 19.12 15.06
N ALA A 112 -3.74 18.30 15.84
CA ALA A 112 -3.06 17.09 15.39
C ALA A 112 -3.96 15.89 15.66
N THR A 113 -4.38 15.20 14.61
CA THR A 113 -5.14 13.95 14.72
C THR A 113 -4.18 12.77 14.70
N THR A 114 -4.25 11.91 15.70
CA THR A 114 -3.36 10.77 15.86
C THR A 114 -4.11 9.45 15.83
N LEU A 115 -3.48 8.39 15.35
CA LEU A 115 -4.06 7.05 15.35
C LEU A 115 -4.29 6.53 16.78
N ALA A 116 -3.30 6.67 17.66
CA ALA A 116 -3.30 6.03 18.98
C ALA A 116 -3.76 6.93 20.12
N PHE A 117 -3.64 8.26 20.01
CA PHE A 117 -3.76 9.17 21.16
C PHE A 117 -4.90 10.19 21.04
N GLY A 118 -5.74 10.05 19.97
CA GLY A 118 -6.86 10.96 19.72
C GLY A 118 -6.44 12.27 19.08
N GLN A 119 -7.28 13.31 19.23
CA GLN A 119 -7.00 14.66 18.75
C GLN A 119 -6.30 15.46 19.84
N ILE A 120 -5.23 16.16 19.44
CA ILE A 120 -4.44 17.03 20.31
C ILE A 120 -4.61 18.45 19.78
N GLU A 121 -5.31 19.27 20.54
CA GLU A 121 -5.61 20.66 20.20
C GLU A 121 -4.74 21.57 21.08
N GLN A 122 -3.65 22.07 20.53
CA GLN A 122 -2.73 22.95 21.23
C GLN A 122 -2.22 24.03 20.27
N PRO A 123 -2.01 25.26 20.73
CA PRO A 123 -1.39 26.29 19.92
C PRO A 123 0.10 26.00 19.70
N MET A 124 0.59 26.34 18.52
CA MET A 124 2.02 26.41 18.23
C MET A 124 2.49 27.86 18.21
N GLU A 125 3.61 28.11 18.89
CA GLU A 125 4.16 29.46 19.04
C GLU A 125 5.34 29.67 18.08
N PHE A 126 5.19 30.63 17.19
CA PHE A 126 6.20 31.02 16.20
C PHE A 126 6.89 32.30 16.65
N THR A 127 8.22 32.30 16.68
CA THR A 127 9.03 33.48 16.87
C THR A 127 9.73 33.82 15.57
N PHE A 128 9.72 35.10 15.17
CA PHE A 128 10.27 35.54 13.92
C PHE A 128 11.62 36.25 14.13
N GLY A 129 12.60 35.87 13.29
CA GLY A 129 13.82 36.63 13.09
C GLY A 129 13.62 37.80 12.11
N SER A 130 14.71 38.37 11.63
CA SER A 130 14.66 39.45 10.64
C SER A 130 14.18 39.02 9.25
N ASP A 131 14.23 37.72 8.93
CA ASP A 131 14.08 37.13 7.60
C ASP A 131 13.27 35.82 7.55
N GLY A 132 12.58 35.45 8.63
CA GLY A 132 11.77 34.26 8.67
C GLY A 132 11.58 33.65 10.07
N ILE A 133 11.02 32.45 10.12
CA ILE A 133 10.71 31.73 11.36
C ILE A 133 12.00 31.22 12.03
N ALA A 134 12.15 31.51 13.32
CA ALA A 134 13.22 30.89 14.12
C ALA A 134 12.83 29.46 14.48
N PHE A 135 13.53 28.48 13.90
CA PHE A 135 13.26 27.07 14.23
C PHE A 135 13.67 26.74 15.66
N ARG A 136 12.75 26.14 16.38
CA ARG A 136 12.90 25.68 17.78
C ARG A 136 12.30 24.30 17.92
N ASN A 137 12.66 23.60 18.99
CA ASN A 137 12.23 22.22 19.21
C ASN A 137 10.71 22.07 19.46
N ASP A 138 10.10 23.09 20.03
CA ASP A 138 8.65 23.16 20.29
C ASP A 138 7.79 23.28 19.01
N LEU A 139 8.42 23.55 17.86
CA LEU A 139 7.74 23.51 16.56
C LEU A 139 7.59 22.10 15.97
N LEU A 140 8.20 21.08 16.59
CA LEU A 140 8.12 19.71 16.10
C LEU A 140 6.72 19.05 16.32
N PHE A 141 6.02 19.51 17.36
CA PHE A 141 4.67 18.99 17.65
C PHE A 141 3.89 19.96 18.55
N PRO A 142 2.55 20.12 18.35
CA PRO A 142 1.73 21.00 19.18
C PRO A 142 1.76 20.56 20.64
N GLY A 143 2.03 21.50 21.52
CA GLY A 143 2.12 21.27 22.95
C GLY A 143 3.50 20.88 23.50
N LEU A 144 4.54 20.74 22.68
CA LEU A 144 5.92 20.62 23.16
C LEU A 144 6.44 21.95 23.71
N GLU A 145 7.32 21.88 24.70
CA GLU A 145 8.17 22.99 25.16
C GLU A 145 9.59 22.87 24.60
N LEU A 146 10.41 23.93 24.78
CA LEU A 146 11.72 24.05 24.12
C LEU A 146 12.71 22.91 24.44
N ASP A 147 12.66 22.40 25.63
CA ASP A 147 13.54 21.36 26.19
C ASP A 147 12.87 19.99 26.29
N GLU A 148 11.72 19.82 25.60
CA GLU A 148 10.98 18.57 25.60
C GLU A 148 11.13 17.81 24.28
N THR A 149 10.90 16.49 24.35
CA THR A 149 10.77 15.57 23.23
C THR A 149 9.54 14.70 23.41
N LEU A 150 9.00 14.18 22.29
CA LEU A 150 7.90 13.22 22.34
C LEU A 150 8.37 11.85 22.80
N THR A 151 7.54 11.21 23.59
CA THR A 151 7.64 9.79 23.95
C THR A 151 6.24 9.23 24.11
N ARG A 152 6.10 7.92 23.99
CA ARG A 152 4.79 7.27 24.08
C ARG A 152 4.80 6.01 24.93
N THR A 153 3.63 5.62 25.39
CA THR A 153 3.32 4.24 25.75
C THR A 153 2.19 3.76 24.88
N THR A 154 2.31 2.58 24.26
CA THR A 154 1.29 2.00 23.40
C THR A 154 0.66 0.78 24.03
N LYS A 155 -0.60 0.54 23.69
CA LYS A 155 -1.36 -0.67 24.01
C LYS A 155 -2.00 -1.17 22.74
N LEU A 156 -1.59 -2.34 22.29
CA LEU A 156 -2.18 -2.99 21.13
C LEU A 156 -3.41 -3.80 21.55
N PRO A 157 -4.52 -3.73 20.81
CA PRO A 157 -5.65 -4.61 21.05
C PRO A 157 -5.34 -6.04 20.63
N ARG A 158 -6.27 -6.98 20.92
CA ARG A 158 -6.13 -8.34 20.40
C ARG A 158 -6.22 -8.34 18.88
N ARG A 159 -5.23 -8.94 18.23
CA ARG A 159 -5.15 -9.06 16.76
C ARG A 159 -6.35 -9.80 16.19
N ALA A 160 -6.91 -9.29 15.09
CA ALA A 160 -8.08 -9.87 14.42
C ALA A 160 -7.77 -11.23 13.77
N SER A 161 -8.80 -12.06 13.64
CA SER A 161 -8.69 -13.35 12.93
C SER A 161 -8.69 -13.15 11.41
N ILE A 162 -8.03 -14.05 10.67
CA ILE A 162 -8.12 -14.19 9.23
C ILE A 162 -9.04 -15.37 8.93
N LEU A 163 -10.10 -15.12 8.16
CA LEU A 163 -11.15 -16.09 7.88
C LEU A 163 -11.08 -16.60 6.44
N ALA A 164 -11.27 -17.89 6.27
CA ALA A 164 -11.51 -18.53 4.98
C ALA A 164 -12.87 -18.13 4.39
N ASN A 165 -13.12 -18.49 3.14
CA ASN A 165 -14.37 -18.19 2.41
C ASN A 165 -15.64 -18.76 3.09
N ASN A 166 -15.49 -19.85 3.85
CA ASN A 166 -16.55 -20.51 4.61
C ASN A 166 -16.69 -19.99 6.05
N GLY A 167 -15.91 -18.96 6.44
CA GLY A 167 -15.93 -18.35 7.76
C GLY A 167 -15.09 -19.05 8.83
N GLN A 168 -14.40 -20.16 8.50
CA GLN A 168 -13.47 -20.79 9.44
C GLN A 168 -12.23 -19.93 9.63
N GLU A 169 -11.66 -19.95 10.84
CA GLU A 169 -10.45 -19.20 11.18
C GLU A 169 -9.21 -19.90 10.61
N MET A 170 -8.53 -19.25 9.66
CA MET A 170 -7.22 -19.69 9.15
C MET A 170 -6.09 -19.26 10.08
N ALA A 171 -6.19 -18.05 10.65
CA ALA A 171 -5.29 -17.56 11.68
C ALA A 171 -6.09 -16.84 12.77
N LYS A 172 -5.76 -17.06 14.06
CA LYS A 172 -6.41 -16.44 15.21
C LYS A 172 -5.46 -16.26 16.38
N GLY A 173 -5.96 -15.63 17.45
CA GLY A 173 -5.20 -15.42 18.68
C GLY A 173 -4.39 -14.12 18.67
N PRO A 174 -3.73 -13.77 19.77
CA PRO A 174 -2.91 -12.58 19.87
C PRO A 174 -1.62 -12.74 19.03
N SER A 175 -0.97 -11.62 18.69
CA SER A 175 0.22 -11.63 17.85
C SER A 175 1.34 -12.54 18.37
N LEU A 176 1.59 -12.55 19.70
CA LEU A 176 2.63 -13.39 20.33
C LEU A 176 2.26 -14.89 20.43
N ALA A 177 1.01 -15.25 20.20
CA ALA A 177 0.53 -16.63 20.26
C ALA A 177 -0.50 -16.89 19.16
N ARG A 178 -0.04 -16.66 17.91
CA ARG A 178 -0.86 -16.87 16.70
C ARG A 178 -1.06 -18.36 16.47
N GLU A 179 -2.28 -18.77 16.26
CA GLU A 179 -2.70 -20.15 16.02
C GLU A 179 -3.26 -20.30 14.59
N TYR A 180 -3.02 -21.46 14.00
CA TYR A 180 -3.50 -21.82 12.65
C TYR A 180 -4.42 -23.06 12.74
N PRO A 181 -5.72 -22.89 13.10
CA PRO A 181 -6.61 -24.00 13.43
C PRO A 181 -6.85 -25.00 12.29
N LEU A 182 -6.67 -24.56 11.05
CA LEU A 182 -6.83 -25.38 9.83
C LEU A 182 -5.50 -26.01 9.35
N GLY A 183 -4.46 -25.94 10.18
CA GLY A 183 -3.15 -26.51 9.89
C GLY A 183 -2.17 -25.56 9.17
N ASP A 184 -0.92 -26.04 9.08
CA ASP A 184 0.22 -25.25 8.59
C ASP A 184 0.09 -24.82 7.11
N ALA A 185 -0.70 -25.56 6.32
CA ALA A 185 -0.97 -25.19 4.92
C ALA A 185 -1.58 -23.78 4.75
N MET A 186 -2.20 -23.23 5.80
CA MET A 186 -2.73 -21.87 5.78
C MET A 186 -1.63 -20.81 5.86
N ILE A 187 -0.45 -21.15 6.40
CA ILE A 187 0.67 -20.21 6.59
C ILE A 187 1.18 -19.67 5.25
N ASP A 188 1.15 -20.46 4.18
CA ASP A 188 1.57 -20.01 2.84
C ASP A 188 0.82 -18.75 2.37
N VAL A 189 -0.43 -18.59 2.77
CA VAL A 189 -1.27 -17.46 2.41
C VAL A 189 -1.45 -16.47 3.55
N THR A 190 -1.65 -16.94 4.79
CA THR A 190 -1.79 -16.02 5.93
C THR A 190 -0.49 -15.33 6.27
N GLY A 191 0.63 -16.01 6.05
CA GLY A 191 1.93 -15.54 6.51
C GLY A 191 2.13 -15.73 7.99
N THR A 192 3.12 -15.02 8.54
CA THR A 192 3.59 -15.16 9.92
C THR A 192 3.79 -13.81 10.60
N ILE A 193 3.90 -13.86 11.93
CA ILE A 193 4.25 -12.72 12.79
C ILE A 193 5.74 -12.81 13.16
N GLY A 194 6.40 -11.68 13.19
CA GLY A 194 7.78 -11.50 13.66
C GLY A 194 7.93 -10.21 14.44
N SER A 195 9.16 -9.83 14.76
CA SER A 195 9.45 -8.58 15.48
C SER A 195 9.54 -7.40 14.50
N ALA A 196 8.99 -6.25 14.88
CA ALA A 196 9.20 -5.00 14.16
C ALA A 196 10.70 -4.64 14.14
N PRO A 197 11.26 -4.25 12.99
CA PRO A 197 12.62 -3.71 12.91
C PRO A 197 12.79 -2.47 13.80
N GLU A 198 14.03 -2.20 14.22
CA GLU A 198 14.32 -1.07 15.13
C GLU A 198 14.10 0.30 14.47
N ASP A 199 14.26 0.41 13.14
CA ASP A 199 14.17 1.66 12.39
C ASP A 199 12.98 1.66 11.41
N ASP A 200 11.91 0.89 11.70
CA ASP A 200 10.73 0.83 10.85
C ASP A 200 9.72 1.92 11.20
N LEU A 201 9.89 3.11 10.64
CA LEU A 201 8.96 4.24 10.81
C LEU A 201 7.52 3.89 10.42
N THR A 202 7.32 2.96 9.49
CA THR A 202 5.98 2.52 9.10
C THR A 202 5.31 1.74 10.24
N ALA A 203 6.06 0.84 10.89
CA ALA A 203 5.55 0.11 12.06
C ALA A 203 5.29 1.07 13.23
N GLU A 204 6.18 2.02 13.50
CA GLU A 204 6.00 3.03 14.53
C GLU A 204 4.78 3.91 14.29
N THR A 205 4.54 4.37 13.05
CA THR A 205 3.34 5.15 12.67
C THR A 205 2.06 4.37 12.89
N GLN A 206 2.09 3.04 12.76
CA GLN A 206 0.98 2.15 13.10
C GLN A 206 0.87 1.87 14.62
N GLY A 207 1.74 2.44 15.44
CA GLY A 207 1.73 2.31 16.90
C GLY A 207 2.50 1.13 17.46
N PHE A 208 3.36 0.47 16.65
CA PHE A 208 4.26 -0.59 17.12
C PHE A 208 5.59 -0.01 17.57
N ASP A 209 6.09 -0.47 18.68
CA ASP A 209 7.44 -0.17 19.13
C ASP A 209 8.42 -1.23 18.58
N ALA A 210 9.73 -0.89 18.57
CA ALA A 210 10.77 -1.81 18.13
C ALA A 210 10.69 -3.14 18.90
N GLY A 211 10.74 -4.25 18.15
CA GLY A 211 10.62 -5.59 18.72
C GLY A 211 9.20 -6.07 19.00
N GLU A 212 8.19 -5.21 18.87
CA GLU A 212 6.78 -5.65 18.98
C GLU A 212 6.36 -6.56 17.82
N PRO A 213 5.34 -7.41 18.05
CA PRO A 213 4.94 -8.41 17.05
C PRO A 213 4.14 -7.78 15.90
N VAL A 214 4.71 -7.82 14.71
CA VAL A 214 4.10 -7.36 13.44
C VAL A 214 3.98 -8.49 12.42
N GLY A 215 3.13 -8.34 11.42
CA GLY A 215 3.09 -9.24 10.27
C GLY A 215 4.35 -9.09 9.42
N ILE A 216 5.03 -10.19 9.12
CA ILE A 216 6.28 -10.20 8.34
C ILE A 216 6.16 -10.93 6.99
N SER A 217 5.02 -11.55 6.71
CA SER A 217 4.73 -12.19 5.43
C SER A 217 3.23 -12.38 5.20
N GLY A 218 2.83 -12.68 3.97
CA GLY A 218 1.47 -13.01 3.58
C GLY A 218 0.43 -11.95 3.97
N LEU A 219 -0.79 -12.38 4.28
CA LEU A 219 -1.88 -11.49 4.69
C LEU A 219 -1.60 -10.79 6.03
N GLU A 220 -0.81 -11.42 6.92
CA GLU A 220 -0.40 -10.80 8.18
C GLU A 220 0.43 -9.54 7.95
N LEU A 221 1.33 -9.53 6.94
CA LEU A 221 2.10 -8.35 6.54
C LEU A 221 1.22 -7.37 5.75
N ALA A 222 0.55 -7.84 4.68
CA ALA A 222 -0.24 -6.99 3.79
C ALA A 222 -1.33 -6.20 4.52
N TYR A 223 -1.90 -6.77 5.58
CA TYR A 223 -2.97 -6.18 6.37
C TYR A 223 -2.55 -5.92 7.83
N ASN A 224 -1.25 -5.70 8.08
CA ASN A 224 -0.74 -5.59 9.44
C ASN A 224 -1.50 -4.58 10.30
N GLY A 225 -1.60 -3.32 9.87
CA GLY A 225 -2.29 -2.27 10.60
C GLY A 225 -3.78 -2.57 10.82
N ARG A 226 -4.47 -3.10 9.79
CA ARG A 226 -5.87 -3.50 9.91
C ARG A 226 -6.07 -4.65 10.90
N LEU A 227 -5.23 -5.70 10.81
CA LEU A 227 -5.33 -6.88 11.69
C LEU A 227 -4.97 -6.56 13.14
N ALA A 228 -4.03 -5.64 13.34
CA ALA A 228 -3.64 -5.18 14.68
C ALA A 228 -4.75 -4.40 15.38
N GLY A 229 -5.68 -3.78 14.63
CA GLY A 229 -6.69 -2.88 15.16
C GLY A 229 -6.13 -1.49 15.47
N LYS A 230 -6.97 -0.66 16.06
CA LYS A 230 -6.57 0.69 16.45
C LYS A 230 -5.76 0.61 17.74
N PRO A 231 -4.48 1.01 17.77
CA PRO A 231 -3.72 1.12 18.99
C PRO A 231 -4.30 2.20 19.90
N GLY A 232 -4.03 2.10 21.18
CA GLY A 232 -4.28 3.14 22.17
C GLY A 232 -3.02 3.39 22.99
N GLY A 233 -3.09 4.29 23.96
CA GLY A 233 -1.97 4.61 24.83
C GLY A 233 -1.94 6.07 25.24
N THR A 234 -0.77 6.55 25.65
CA THR A 234 -0.57 7.94 26.06
C THR A 234 0.68 8.51 25.39
N LEU A 235 0.53 9.70 24.81
CA LEU A 235 1.61 10.52 24.27
C LEU A 235 2.06 11.51 25.34
N PHE A 236 3.36 11.58 25.57
CA PHE A 236 3.98 12.46 26.56
C PHE A 236 4.99 13.41 25.94
N ALA A 237 5.08 14.60 26.50
CA ALA A 237 6.23 15.49 26.37
C ALA A 237 7.17 15.25 27.55
N LYS A 238 8.44 14.93 27.31
CA LYS A 238 9.47 14.68 28.35
C LYS A 238 10.68 15.55 28.13
N PRO A 239 11.37 16.00 29.22
CA PRO A 239 12.63 16.71 29.10
C PRO A 239 13.69 15.91 28.32
N ILE A 240 14.41 16.60 27.43
CA ILE A 240 15.49 16.00 26.60
C ILE A 240 16.65 15.49 27.48
N ASP A 241 16.95 16.17 28.58
CA ASP A 241 18.05 15.84 29.49
C ASP A 241 17.77 14.69 30.46
N GLY A 242 16.70 13.93 30.22
CA GLY A 242 16.40 12.71 30.98
C GLY A 242 15.95 13.00 32.41
N GLY A 243 14.84 13.69 32.60
CA GLY A 243 14.14 13.75 33.90
C GLY A 243 13.84 12.35 34.45
N ALA A 244 13.55 12.26 35.76
CA ALA A 244 13.30 11.00 36.44
C ALA A 244 12.23 10.14 35.71
N GLU A 245 12.37 8.81 35.72
CA GLU A 245 11.37 7.90 35.16
C GLU A 245 9.97 8.24 35.72
N GLY A 246 9.05 8.66 34.85
CA GLY A 246 7.67 9.02 35.20
C GLY A 246 7.29 10.50 35.09
N GLU A 247 8.24 11.42 34.87
CA GLU A 247 7.98 12.86 34.77
C GLU A 247 7.77 13.28 33.28
N GLY A 248 6.67 12.83 32.65
CA GLY A 248 6.24 13.33 31.36
C GLY A 248 4.90 14.05 31.48
N ARG A 249 4.74 15.18 30.78
CA ARG A 249 3.46 15.87 30.65
C ARG A 249 2.63 15.17 29.57
N GLU A 250 1.41 14.73 29.95
CA GLU A 250 0.49 14.07 29.02
C GLU A 250 0.00 15.09 27.97
N LEU A 251 0.13 14.74 26.69
CA LEU A 251 -0.38 15.51 25.54
C LEU A 251 -1.68 14.97 25.01
N GLY A 252 -1.84 13.64 25.01
CA GLY A 252 -3.03 12.99 24.52
C GLY A 252 -3.09 11.52 24.96
N THR A 253 -4.32 10.97 24.98
CA THR A 253 -4.55 9.57 25.33
C THR A 253 -5.67 8.99 24.49
N GLY A 254 -5.58 7.69 24.18
CA GLY A 254 -6.60 6.97 23.43
C GLY A 254 -6.75 5.53 23.87
N GLU A 255 -7.97 5.02 23.73
CA GLU A 255 -8.27 3.62 24.07
C GLU A 255 -8.09 2.71 22.86
N PRO A 256 -7.46 1.53 23.05
CA PRO A 256 -7.29 0.58 21.96
C PRO A 256 -8.64 -0.03 21.54
N ALA A 257 -8.84 -0.20 20.22
CA ALA A 257 -10.03 -0.82 19.68
C ALA A 257 -9.68 -2.01 18.77
N PRO A 258 -10.29 -3.19 18.98
CA PRO A 258 -10.04 -4.37 18.16
C PRO A 258 -10.53 -4.17 16.72
N ALA A 259 -9.85 -4.82 15.77
CA ALA A 259 -10.26 -4.84 14.38
C ALA A 259 -11.32 -5.92 14.11
N GLU A 260 -12.07 -5.70 13.02
CA GLU A 260 -12.95 -6.71 12.46
C GLU A 260 -12.12 -7.81 11.76
N PRO A 261 -12.55 -9.09 11.82
CA PRO A 261 -11.87 -10.18 11.14
C PRO A 261 -11.70 -9.93 9.64
N LEU A 262 -10.53 -10.27 9.10
CA LEU A 262 -10.25 -10.21 7.68
C LEU A 262 -10.91 -11.40 6.97
N LYS A 263 -11.91 -11.14 6.13
CA LYS A 263 -12.57 -12.17 5.31
C LYS A 263 -11.82 -12.33 3.99
N THR A 264 -11.48 -13.56 3.63
CA THR A 264 -10.80 -13.87 2.38
C THR A 264 -11.68 -14.73 1.46
N THR A 265 -11.19 -14.91 0.23
CA THR A 265 -11.80 -15.83 -0.76
C THR A 265 -11.19 -17.22 -0.73
N ILE A 266 -10.20 -17.46 0.14
CA ILE A 266 -9.44 -18.70 0.25
C ILE A 266 -10.36 -19.85 0.67
N ASP A 267 -10.30 -20.95 -0.07
CA ASP A 267 -10.95 -22.21 0.26
C ASP A 267 -9.93 -23.12 1.00
N PRO A 268 -10.19 -23.47 2.27
CA PRO A 268 -9.20 -24.20 3.06
C PRO A 268 -8.90 -25.60 2.52
N VAL A 269 -9.85 -26.23 1.84
CA VAL A 269 -9.65 -27.57 1.24
C VAL A 269 -8.74 -27.47 0.01
N LEU A 270 -8.98 -26.47 -0.84
CA LEU A 270 -8.11 -26.20 -1.99
C LEU A 270 -6.73 -25.74 -1.57
N GLN A 271 -6.63 -24.94 -0.52
CA GLN A 271 -5.34 -24.48 0.02
C GLN A 271 -4.52 -25.67 0.54
N ASP A 272 -5.10 -26.51 1.38
CA ASP A 272 -4.43 -27.71 1.91
C ASP A 272 -4.00 -28.65 0.77
N ALA A 273 -4.87 -28.90 -0.20
CA ALA A 273 -4.56 -29.73 -1.37
C ALA A 273 -3.42 -29.11 -2.20
N SER A 274 -3.39 -27.79 -2.36
CA SER A 274 -2.35 -27.11 -3.13
C SER A 274 -0.97 -27.24 -2.46
N VAL A 275 -0.88 -27.01 -1.16
CA VAL A 275 0.38 -27.17 -0.39
C VAL A 275 0.80 -28.63 -0.37
N SER A 276 -0.11 -29.56 -0.09
CA SER A 276 0.17 -31.00 -0.05
C SER A 276 0.69 -31.54 -1.39
N ASN A 277 0.14 -31.07 -2.52
CA ASN A 277 0.60 -31.48 -3.85
C ASN A 277 1.95 -30.87 -4.26
N LEU A 278 2.30 -29.70 -3.75
CA LEU A 278 3.66 -29.16 -3.91
C LEU A 278 4.69 -30.09 -3.26
N ALA A 279 4.35 -30.70 -2.14
CA ALA A 279 5.18 -31.68 -1.44
C ALA A 279 6.65 -31.22 -1.26
N GLY A 280 6.86 -29.94 -0.94
CA GLY A 280 8.18 -29.31 -0.77
C GLY A 280 8.94 -29.04 -2.08
N ARG A 281 8.34 -29.26 -3.25
CA ARG A 281 8.96 -28.89 -4.53
C ARG A 281 9.02 -27.37 -4.69
N LEU A 282 10.06 -26.90 -5.37
CA LEU A 282 10.15 -25.52 -5.80
C LEU A 282 9.09 -25.23 -6.86
N GLY A 283 8.20 -24.30 -6.56
CA GLY A 283 7.12 -23.91 -7.46
C GLY A 283 6.01 -23.19 -6.72
N GLY A 284 4.92 -22.90 -7.41
CA GLY A 284 3.74 -22.28 -6.85
C GLY A 284 2.46 -22.86 -7.44
N VAL A 285 1.38 -22.83 -6.66
CA VAL A 285 0.04 -23.17 -7.10
C VAL A 285 -0.88 -21.99 -6.82
N ALA A 286 -1.51 -21.44 -7.87
CA ALA A 286 -2.59 -20.47 -7.76
C ALA A 286 -3.87 -21.10 -8.29
N VAL A 287 -4.92 -21.12 -7.46
CA VAL A 287 -6.24 -21.62 -7.85
C VAL A 287 -7.21 -20.46 -7.89
N LEU A 288 -7.81 -20.21 -9.05
CA LEU A 288 -8.74 -19.12 -9.27
C LEU A 288 -10.11 -19.69 -9.69
N ASP A 289 -11.18 -19.01 -9.24
CA ASP A 289 -12.52 -19.26 -9.74
C ASP A 289 -12.67 -18.62 -11.13
N ALA A 290 -12.78 -19.45 -12.17
CA ALA A 290 -12.83 -18.99 -13.57
C ALA A 290 -14.04 -18.09 -13.90
N ARG A 291 -15.06 -18.02 -13.02
CA ARG A 291 -16.27 -17.22 -13.24
C ARG A 291 -16.09 -15.76 -12.81
N ASN A 292 -15.22 -15.49 -11.85
CA ASN A 292 -15.12 -14.17 -11.21
C ASN A 292 -13.68 -13.77 -10.83
N GLY A 293 -12.68 -14.60 -11.13
CA GLY A 293 -11.28 -14.34 -10.84
C GLY A 293 -10.89 -14.43 -9.36
N GLN A 294 -11.79 -14.82 -8.46
CA GLN A 294 -11.47 -14.93 -7.04
C GLN A 294 -10.39 -15.98 -6.80
N ILE A 295 -9.36 -15.59 -6.03
CA ILE A 295 -8.30 -16.48 -5.60
C ILE A 295 -8.85 -17.43 -4.54
N ARG A 296 -8.75 -18.74 -4.79
CA ARG A 296 -9.22 -19.81 -3.89
C ARG A 296 -8.09 -20.47 -3.12
N ALA A 297 -6.88 -20.52 -3.70
CA ALA A 297 -5.68 -20.97 -3.01
C ALA A 297 -4.44 -20.30 -3.59
N LEU A 298 -3.43 -20.08 -2.74
CA LEU A 298 -2.09 -19.64 -3.10
C LEU A 298 -1.09 -20.45 -2.26
N ALA A 299 -0.26 -21.24 -2.91
CA ALA A 299 0.71 -22.09 -2.23
C ALA A 299 2.11 -21.92 -2.81
N GLY A 300 3.13 -22.07 -1.97
CA GLY A 300 4.53 -21.96 -2.34
C GLY A 300 4.85 -20.58 -2.90
N GLN A 301 5.48 -20.53 -4.08
CA GLN A 301 5.95 -19.31 -4.73
C GLN A 301 4.94 -18.68 -5.70
N ALA A 302 3.64 -18.96 -5.54
CA ALA A 302 2.60 -18.59 -6.50
C ALA A 302 2.52 -17.08 -6.81
N TYR A 303 2.91 -16.21 -5.87
CA TYR A 303 2.81 -14.76 -6.01
C TYR A 303 4.11 -14.01 -5.66
N SER A 304 5.18 -14.72 -5.35
CA SER A 304 6.42 -14.10 -4.84
C SER A 304 7.61 -14.20 -5.78
N ILE A 305 7.58 -15.09 -6.78
CA ILE A 305 8.71 -15.31 -7.69
C ILE A 305 8.21 -15.48 -9.13
N LEU A 306 8.79 -14.72 -10.05
CA LEU A 306 8.59 -14.92 -11.48
C LEU A 306 9.31 -16.19 -11.95
N ARG A 307 8.63 -16.90 -12.84
CA ARG A 307 9.19 -18.08 -13.51
C ARG A 307 9.02 -17.97 -15.02
N PRO A 308 9.98 -18.44 -15.83
CA PRO A 308 9.76 -18.54 -17.26
C PRO A 308 8.51 -19.36 -17.57
N PRO A 309 7.58 -18.85 -18.40
CA PRO A 309 6.31 -19.52 -18.67
C PRO A 309 6.47 -20.83 -19.47
N GLY A 310 7.58 -20.97 -20.20
CA GLY A 310 7.79 -22.09 -21.10
C GLY A 310 6.66 -22.21 -22.10
N SER A 311 6.28 -23.44 -22.43
CA SER A 311 5.22 -23.71 -23.40
C SER A 311 3.82 -23.24 -23.03
N THR A 312 3.58 -22.76 -21.80
CA THR A 312 2.31 -22.11 -21.47
C THR A 312 2.15 -20.77 -22.21
N MET A 313 3.26 -20.13 -22.62
CA MET A 313 3.22 -18.92 -23.46
C MET A 313 2.57 -19.16 -24.82
N LYS A 314 2.53 -20.39 -25.31
CA LYS A 314 1.86 -20.76 -26.54
C LYS A 314 0.34 -20.51 -26.52
N ILE A 315 -0.27 -20.38 -25.33
CA ILE A 315 -1.65 -19.96 -25.19
C ILE A 315 -1.80 -18.51 -25.69
N VAL A 316 -0.89 -17.62 -25.30
CA VAL A 316 -0.85 -16.23 -25.76
C VAL A 316 -0.61 -16.18 -27.27
N THR A 317 0.41 -16.91 -27.75
CA THR A 317 0.75 -16.98 -29.17
C THR A 317 -0.42 -17.49 -30.01
N ALA A 318 -1.11 -18.57 -29.55
CA ALA A 318 -2.28 -19.10 -30.23
C ALA A 318 -3.44 -18.10 -30.26
N THR A 319 -3.70 -17.40 -29.16
CA THR A 319 -4.75 -16.40 -29.09
C THR A 319 -4.48 -15.27 -30.07
N ALA A 320 -3.30 -14.67 -30.03
CA ALA A 320 -2.91 -13.61 -30.97
C ALA A 320 -3.03 -14.07 -32.42
N GLY A 321 -2.50 -15.25 -32.74
CA GLY A 321 -2.53 -15.79 -34.11
C GLY A 321 -3.94 -16.05 -34.63
N LEU A 322 -4.86 -16.50 -33.78
CA LEU A 322 -6.26 -16.75 -34.15
C LEU A 322 -7.06 -15.45 -34.27
N GLU A 323 -6.89 -14.50 -33.39
CA GLU A 323 -7.58 -13.20 -33.40
C GLU A 323 -7.17 -12.37 -34.60
N ASP A 324 -5.89 -12.33 -34.92
CA ASP A 324 -5.34 -11.66 -36.09
C ASP A 324 -5.55 -12.44 -37.41
N LYS A 325 -6.15 -13.61 -37.35
CA LYS A 325 -6.35 -14.47 -38.52
C LYS A 325 -5.05 -14.85 -39.24
N GLN A 326 -3.95 -14.89 -38.50
CA GLN A 326 -2.66 -15.37 -38.99
C GLN A 326 -2.59 -16.88 -39.08
N VAL A 327 -3.49 -17.57 -38.37
CA VAL A 327 -3.65 -19.02 -38.35
C VAL A 327 -5.14 -19.37 -38.17
N THR A 328 -5.54 -20.55 -38.64
CA THR A 328 -6.86 -21.12 -38.38
C THR A 328 -6.73 -22.45 -37.64
N MET A 329 -7.81 -22.87 -36.97
CA MET A 329 -7.82 -24.13 -36.19
C MET A 329 -7.47 -25.36 -37.03
N ASP A 330 -7.88 -25.35 -38.31
CA ASP A 330 -7.73 -26.48 -39.25
C ASP A 330 -6.51 -26.30 -40.19
N GLU A 331 -5.73 -25.21 -40.02
CA GLU A 331 -4.51 -25.00 -40.84
C GLU A 331 -3.52 -26.12 -40.56
N GLU A 332 -3.01 -26.72 -41.66
CA GLU A 332 -2.07 -27.85 -41.59
C GLU A 332 -0.61 -27.40 -41.66
N PHE A 333 0.20 -27.96 -40.82
CA PHE A 333 1.63 -27.72 -40.71
C PHE A 333 2.39 -29.02 -41.01
N GLU A 334 3.51 -28.86 -41.71
CA GLU A 334 4.41 -30.01 -41.98
C GLU A 334 4.96 -30.59 -40.66
N TYR A 335 5.13 -31.90 -40.67
CA TYR A 335 5.78 -32.60 -39.57
C TYR A 335 7.30 -32.32 -39.60
N ALA A 336 7.81 -31.70 -38.53
CA ALA A 336 9.21 -31.33 -38.42
C ALA A 336 9.72 -31.54 -36.99
N THR A 337 11.04 -31.60 -36.83
CA THR A 337 11.74 -31.65 -35.53
C THR A 337 12.06 -30.26 -34.99
N SER A 338 12.05 -29.23 -35.85
CA SER A 338 12.42 -27.86 -35.54
C SER A 338 11.69 -26.86 -36.45
N GLY A 339 11.63 -25.60 -36.05
CA GLY A 339 11.22 -24.48 -36.86
C GLY A 339 12.23 -23.35 -36.78
N VAL A 340 12.15 -22.40 -37.73
CA VAL A 340 13.07 -21.25 -37.75
C VAL A 340 12.33 -20.00 -37.33
N ALA A 341 12.85 -19.30 -36.32
CA ALA A 341 12.40 -17.99 -35.89
C ALA A 341 13.59 -17.05 -35.85
N ASP A 342 13.51 -15.92 -36.57
CA ASP A 342 14.56 -14.91 -36.68
C ASP A 342 15.96 -15.48 -37.00
N GLY A 343 15.99 -16.43 -37.95
CA GLY A 343 17.24 -17.08 -38.39
C GLY A 343 17.82 -18.12 -37.42
N ARG A 344 17.16 -18.37 -36.30
CA ARG A 344 17.53 -19.40 -35.34
C ARG A 344 16.65 -20.64 -35.49
N GLU A 345 17.27 -21.81 -35.40
CA GLU A 345 16.55 -23.07 -35.34
C GLU A 345 16.09 -23.37 -33.92
N ILE A 346 14.79 -23.57 -33.75
CA ILE A 346 14.15 -23.89 -32.46
C ILE A 346 13.65 -25.33 -32.53
N ALA A 347 14.31 -26.24 -31.85
CA ALA A 347 13.96 -27.65 -31.82
C ALA A 347 12.69 -27.89 -30.97
N ASN A 348 11.93 -28.92 -31.33
CA ASN A 348 10.87 -29.46 -30.47
C ASN A 348 11.47 -30.10 -29.22
N ALA A 349 10.68 -30.23 -28.15
CA ALA A 349 11.10 -30.90 -26.93
C ALA A 349 11.52 -32.37 -27.29
N HIS A 350 12.69 -32.80 -26.79
CA HIS A 350 13.24 -34.13 -27.02
C HIS A 350 13.39 -34.50 -28.51
N ASP A 351 13.56 -33.52 -29.40
CA ASP A 351 13.66 -33.68 -30.86
C ASP A 351 12.47 -34.45 -31.47
N GLU A 352 11.32 -34.35 -30.84
CA GLU A 352 10.10 -34.98 -31.34
C GLU A 352 9.65 -34.42 -32.69
N VAL A 353 9.16 -35.31 -33.57
CA VAL A 353 8.55 -34.91 -34.84
C VAL A 353 7.09 -34.59 -34.60
N CYS A 354 6.68 -33.34 -34.80
CA CYS A 354 5.27 -32.93 -34.66
C CYS A 354 4.84 -31.91 -35.74
N GLY A 355 3.53 -31.81 -35.93
CA GLY A 355 2.86 -31.06 -36.99
C GLY A 355 1.39 -31.47 -37.08
N GLY A 356 0.82 -31.46 -38.28
CA GLY A 356 -0.60 -31.71 -38.51
C GLY A 356 -1.44 -30.43 -38.38
N THR A 357 -2.68 -30.55 -37.99
CA THR A 357 -3.53 -29.35 -37.82
C THR A 357 -2.99 -28.45 -36.70
N PHE A 358 -3.37 -27.18 -36.69
CA PHE A 358 -2.98 -26.26 -35.62
C PHE A 358 -3.36 -26.80 -34.23
N VAL A 359 -4.55 -27.41 -34.11
CA VAL A 359 -5.00 -28.06 -32.85
C VAL A 359 -4.07 -29.20 -32.46
N GLN A 360 -3.64 -30.04 -33.41
CA GLN A 360 -2.72 -31.14 -33.15
C GLN A 360 -1.33 -30.62 -32.76
N SER A 361 -0.85 -29.59 -33.46
CA SER A 361 0.42 -28.91 -33.16
C SER A 361 0.43 -28.26 -31.78
N PHE A 362 -0.70 -27.63 -31.37
CA PHE A 362 -0.88 -27.09 -30.03
C PHE A 362 -0.86 -28.20 -28.96
N ALA A 363 -1.62 -29.28 -29.20
CA ALA A 363 -1.70 -30.42 -28.27
C ALA A 363 -0.34 -31.11 -28.07
N ALA A 364 0.48 -31.20 -29.13
CA ALA A 364 1.83 -31.74 -29.11
C ALA A 364 2.87 -30.71 -28.64
N SER A 365 2.48 -29.44 -28.42
CA SER A 365 3.38 -28.37 -28.04
C SER A 365 4.55 -28.14 -29.01
N CYS A 366 4.28 -28.15 -30.34
CA CYS A 366 5.28 -28.06 -31.41
C CYS A 366 5.99 -26.70 -31.46
N ASN A 367 7.26 -26.60 -31.04
CA ASN A 367 8.06 -25.39 -31.23
C ASN A 367 8.25 -25.09 -32.74
N SER A 368 8.35 -26.14 -33.57
CA SER A 368 8.44 -26.05 -35.04
C SER A 368 7.31 -25.25 -35.68
N VAL A 369 6.15 -25.16 -35.03
CA VAL A 369 4.98 -24.40 -35.48
C VAL A 369 4.86 -23.07 -34.78
N PHE A 370 5.01 -23.05 -33.45
CA PHE A 370 4.75 -21.87 -32.64
C PHE A 370 5.83 -20.79 -32.74
N ALA A 371 7.10 -21.16 -32.92
CA ALA A 371 8.17 -20.18 -33.08
C ALA A 371 8.05 -19.37 -34.40
N PRO A 372 7.87 -19.99 -35.58
CA PRO A 372 7.57 -19.24 -36.80
C PRO A 372 6.24 -18.46 -36.76
N LEU A 373 5.21 -19.00 -36.07
CA LEU A 373 3.93 -18.30 -35.91
C LEU A 373 4.08 -17.01 -35.11
N ALA A 374 4.85 -17.02 -34.02
CA ALA A 374 5.13 -15.82 -33.24
C ALA A 374 5.77 -14.72 -34.08
N MET A 375 6.73 -15.08 -34.96
CA MET A 375 7.32 -14.14 -35.90
C MET A 375 6.31 -13.59 -36.92
N LYS A 376 5.36 -14.42 -37.37
CA LYS A 376 4.30 -14.02 -38.29
C LYS A 376 3.29 -13.07 -37.68
N ILE A 377 2.96 -13.24 -36.40
CA ILE A 377 2.06 -12.38 -35.62
C ILE A 377 2.69 -10.99 -35.46
N GLY A 378 3.99 -10.93 -35.15
CA GLY A 378 4.71 -9.68 -34.91
C GLY A 378 4.62 -9.17 -33.48
N GLU A 379 5.50 -8.25 -33.16
CA GLU A 379 5.74 -7.75 -31.79
C GLU A 379 4.51 -7.05 -31.19
N GLU A 380 3.84 -6.20 -31.96
CA GLU A 380 2.71 -5.38 -31.48
C GLU A 380 1.55 -6.26 -31.04
N SER A 381 1.04 -7.12 -31.91
CA SER A 381 -0.09 -7.99 -31.61
C SER A 381 0.23 -9.01 -30.53
N PHE A 382 1.46 -9.53 -30.49
CA PHE A 382 1.88 -10.44 -29.41
C PHE A 382 1.89 -9.73 -28.05
N THR A 383 2.46 -8.50 -27.98
CA THR A 383 2.51 -7.72 -26.75
C THR A 383 1.12 -7.34 -26.27
N ASP A 384 0.26 -6.83 -27.15
CA ASP A 384 -1.12 -6.46 -26.82
C ASP A 384 -1.90 -7.66 -26.24
N THR A 385 -1.78 -8.82 -26.90
CA THR A 385 -2.42 -10.05 -26.40
C THR A 385 -1.84 -10.47 -25.05
N ALA A 386 -0.53 -10.39 -24.86
CA ALA A 386 0.10 -10.71 -23.56
C ALA A 386 -0.38 -9.76 -22.46
N GLU A 387 -0.55 -8.47 -22.77
CA GLU A 387 -1.09 -7.49 -21.82
C GLU A 387 -2.55 -7.76 -21.46
N ASP A 388 -3.36 -8.28 -22.38
CA ASP A 388 -4.72 -8.74 -22.09
C ASP A 388 -4.73 -9.98 -21.18
N PHE A 389 -3.70 -10.81 -21.22
CA PHE A 389 -3.47 -11.89 -20.25
C PHE A 389 -2.87 -11.39 -18.92
N GLY A 390 -2.59 -10.10 -18.76
CA GLY A 390 -2.12 -9.48 -17.51
C GLY A 390 -0.61 -9.30 -17.42
N PHE A 391 0.17 -9.52 -18.49
CA PHE A 391 1.57 -9.12 -18.52
C PHE A 391 1.71 -7.60 -18.48
N ASN A 392 2.89 -7.11 -18.07
CA ASN A 392 3.22 -5.69 -17.93
C ASN A 392 2.31 -4.92 -16.94
N ARG A 393 1.56 -5.63 -16.09
CA ARG A 393 0.70 -5.05 -15.06
C ARG A 393 0.93 -5.74 -13.73
N PRO A 394 0.91 -5.00 -12.60
CA PRO A 394 0.95 -5.62 -11.29
C PRO A 394 -0.25 -6.55 -11.07
N PRO A 395 -0.03 -7.82 -10.67
CA PRO A 395 -1.15 -8.72 -10.37
C PRO A 395 -1.92 -8.22 -9.16
N GLN A 396 -3.25 -8.15 -9.27
CA GLN A 396 -4.12 -7.74 -8.18
C GLN A 396 -4.40 -8.94 -7.24
N VAL A 397 -3.51 -9.16 -6.30
CA VAL A 397 -3.67 -10.22 -5.28
C VAL A 397 -4.53 -9.74 -4.11
N TRP A 398 -4.54 -8.44 -3.84
CA TRP A 398 -5.23 -7.76 -2.74
C TRP A 398 -6.25 -6.75 -3.26
N ASN A 399 -7.40 -6.60 -2.57
CA ASN A 399 -8.47 -5.71 -3.01
C ASN A 399 -8.40 -4.27 -2.44
N GLU A 400 -7.46 -3.96 -1.56
CA GLU A 400 -7.38 -2.65 -0.92
C GLU A 400 -6.19 -1.87 -1.48
N ALA A 401 -6.45 -0.65 -1.95
CA ALA A 401 -5.41 0.26 -2.41
C ALA A 401 -4.53 0.69 -1.23
N GLY A 402 -3.22 0.73 -1.44
CA GLY A 402 -2.26 1.25 -0.46
C GLY A 402 -1.55 0.22 0.40
N LEU A 403 -1.79 -1.08 0.21
CA LEU A 403 -1.09 -2.15 0.93
C LEU A 403 0.14 -2.63 0.13
N ALA A 404 1.05 -1.73 -0.14
CA ALA A 404 2.29 -1.97 -0.91
C ALA A 404 3.32 -2.86 -0.18
N ALA A 405 3.04 -3.33 1.03
CA ALA A 405 3.97 -4.15 1.81
C ALA A 405 4.29 -5.51 1.16
N ILE A 406 3.45 -5.97 0.22
CA ILE A 406 3.70 -7.16 -0.59
C ILE A 406 3.32 -6.83 -2.03
N ASP A 407 4.29 -6.39 -2.82
CA ASP A 407 4.14 -6.23 -4.25
C ASP A 407 4.52 -7.54 -4.95
N PRO A 408 3.56 -8.27 -5.52
CA PRO A 408 3.91 -9.39 -6.38
C PRO A 408 4.73 -8.88 -7.55
N PRO A 409 5.82 -9.56 -7.94
CA PRO A 409 6.62 -9.12 -9.07
C PRO A 409 5.77 -9.09 -10.35
N VAL A 410 5.96 -8.05 -11.15
CA VAL A 410 5.20 -7.83 -12.40
C VAL A 410 5.70 -8.82 -13.46
N PRO A 411 4.82 -9.68 -14.02
CA PRO A 411 5.19 -10.50 -15.17
C PRO A 411 5.36 -9.58 -16.38
N THR A 412 6.51 -9.65 -17.06
CA THR A 412 6.82 -8.75 -18.17
C THR A 412 7.03 -9.50 -19.48
N VAL A 413 6.60 -8.88 -20.57
CA VAL A 413 7.07 -9.14 -21.93
C VAL A 413 7.69 -7.84 -22.45
N PRO A 414 8.67 -7.91 -23.38
CA PRO A 414 9.25 -6.72 -23.99
C PRO A 414 8.19 -5.87 -24.71
N GLN A 415 8.40 -4.56 -24.77
CA GLN A 415 7.59 -3.68 -25.59
C GLN A 415 7.99 -3.80 -27.07
N PRO A 416 7.12 -3.45 -28.04
CA PRO A 416 7.47 -3.44 -29.44
C PRO A 416 8.74 -2.62 -29.70
N GLY A 417 9.70 -3.20 -30.42
CA GLY A 417 11.02 -2.61 -30.65
C GLY A 417 12.09 -2.93 -29.59
N GLU A 418 11.71 -3.54 -28.46
CA GLU A 418 12.63 -4.00 -27.42
C GLU A 418 12.98 -5.48 -27.55
N TYR A 419 12.24 -6.20 -28.38
CA TYR A 419 12.49 -7.60 -28.65
C TYR A 419 13.88 -7.77 -29.26
N ASN A 420 14.72 -8.51 -28.61
CA ASN A 420 16.00 -8.94 -29.16
C ASN A 420 15.98 -10.45 -29.45
N ASN A 421 16.79 -10.84 -30.41
CA ASN A 421 16.87 -12.21 -30.89
C ASN A 421 17.39 -13.21 -29.82
N GLU A 422 17.78 -12.72 -28.63
CA GLU A 422 18.27 -13.54 -27.53
C GLU A 422 17.15 -14.02 -26.61
N LEU A 423 15.98 -13.34 -26.66
CA LEU A 423 14.82 -13.65 -25.84
C LEU A 423 13.76 -14.48 -26.59
N GLY A 424 14.13 -15.07 -27.71
CA GLY A 424 13.23 -15.84 -28.54
C GLY A 424 12.43 -16.88 -27.76
N VAL A 425 11.12 -16.87 -27.98
CA VAL A 425 10.06 -17.86 -27.72
C VAL A 425 9.94 -18.40 -26.30
#